data_b9614e0b40b41a7562bfe6ccb3de9ed9
#
_entry.id   b9614e0b40b41a7562bfe6ccb3de9ed9
#
_cell.length_a   1.000
_cell.length_b   1.000
_cell.length_c   1.000
_cell.angle_alpha   90.00
_cell.angle_beta   90.00
_cell.angle_gamma   90.00
#
_symmetry.space_group_name_H-M   'P 1'
#
loop_
_entity.id
_entity.type
_entity.pdbx_description
1 polymer ?
#
loop_
_entity_poly.entity_id
_entity_poly.type
_entity_poly.pdbx_seq_one_letter_code
_entity_poly.pdbx_strand_id
1 'polypeptide(L)'
;MNKSVFPPRLRAAFAGLALIGGLAVSGAAHADQLDDIMKAGKLRVAIDLGVPPYGMKDAALNPTGSDVETARLLAKGLGVTLEIVPTTGANRVPFLQTGKADIVISSMSVTPERQKVIDFSTPYAAILAVVGAPRDMKLTSAADLSSKKVIATRGTTNDTELTKIAPKDAQIIRFDDDATSITAVVSGQADIFATAPALLRTINEKAPAKQMESKFVMRLNMLAIGLRKNEPALKDKLDNWVRANLKSGELNTIYKQFHGVDLPQEVGKAGG
;
A
#
# COMPACT_ATOMS: atom_id res chain seq x y z
N MET A 1 3.84 85.43 -50.16
CA MET A 1 3.23 85.29 -51.52
C MET A 1 3.49 83.92 -52.05
N ASN A 2 2.48 83.36 -52.60
CA ASN A 2 2.32 82.19 -53.47
C ASN A 2 2.30 80.77 -52.76
N LYS A 3 1.14 80.29 -52.63
CA LYS A 3 0.23 79.42 -53.46
C LYS A 3 0.82 78.00 -53.66
N SER A 4 0.23 77.14 -52.92
CA SER A 4 -0.65 76.01 -53.28
C SER A 4 -0.27 75.26 -54.56
N VAL A 5 -0.24 73.94 -54.47
CA VAL A 5 -1.06 73.01 -55.29
C VAL A 5 -0.93 71.59 -54.77
N PHE A 6 -2.04 70.99 -54.38
CA PHE A 6 -2.19 69.55 -54.27
C PHE A 6 -2.56 68.93 -55.63
N PRO A 7 -2.26 67.69 -55.91
CA PRO A 7 -3.26 66.72 -56.35
C PRO A 7 -3.05 65.29 -55.80
N PRO A 8 -3.81 64.26 -56.29
CA PRO A 8 -4.89 63.68 -55.49
C PRO A 8 -4.66 62.21 -55.19
N ARG A 9 -5.39 61.76 -54.20
CA ARG A 9 -5.87 60.43 -53.85
C ARG A 9 -5.41 59.22 -54.69
N LEU A 10 -4.69 58.32 -54.05
CA LEU A 10 -4.67 56.89 -54.45
C LEU A 10 -5.14 56.06 -53.21
N ARG A 11 -6.34 55.48 -53.36
CA ARG A 11 -6.90 54.55 -52.39
C ARG A 11 -6.26 53.20 -52.64
N ALA A 12 -5.41 52.73 -51.73
CA ALA A 12 -4.97 51.33 -51.69
C ALA A 12 -5.81 50.63 -50.60
N ALA A 13 -6.61 49.70 -51.01
CA ALA A 13 -7.38 48.80 -50.14
C ALA A 13 -6.42 47.76 -49.53
N PHE A 14 -6.15 47.84 -48.26
CA PHE A 14 -5.49 46.74 -47.51
C PHE A 14 -6.56 45.72 -47.13
N ALA A 15 -6.58 44.59 -47.88
CA ALA A 15 -7.31 43.40 -47.46
C ALA A 15 -6.54 42.77 -46.31
N GLY A 16 -7.07 42.91 -45.10
CA GLY A 16 -6.55 42.27 -43.91
C GLY A 16 -6.86 40.76 -43.93
N LEU A 17 -5.81 39.96 -44.15
CA LEU A 17 -5.88 38.49 -43.98
C LEU A 17 -5.70 38.19 -42.48
N ALA A 18 -6.82 38.00 -41.77
CA ALA A 18 -6.81 37.55 -40.38
C ALA A 18 -6.43 36.06 -40.36
N LEU A 19 -5.17 35.73 -40.12
CA LEU A 19 -4.73 34.39 -39.76
C LEU A 19 -5.22 34.11 -38.32
N ILE A 20 -6.34 33.41 -38.22
CA ILE A 20 -6.76 32.80 -36.95
C ILE A 20 -5.83 31.60 -36.72
N GLY A 21 -4.73 31.87 -36.02
CA GLY A 21 -3.87 30.82 -35.48
C GLY A 21 -4.62 30.08 -34.38
N GLY A 22 -5.26 28.96 -34.71
CA GLY A 22 -5.81 28.04 -33.73
C GLY A 22 -4.65 27.48 -32.89
N LEU A 23 -4.47 28.01 -31.66
CA LEU A 23 -3.71 27.31 -30.64
C LEU A 23 -4.45 26.01 -30.33
N ALA A 24 -4.03 24.93 -31.00
CA ALA A 24 -4.30 23.59 -30.52
C ALA A 24 -3.59 23.46 -29.17
N VAL A 25 -4.31 23.67 -28.08
CA VAL A 25 -3.90 23.25 -26.76
C VAL A 25 -3.86 21.72 -26.84
N SER A 26 -2.72 21.17 -27.24
CA SER A 26 -2.41 19.75 -27.06
C SER A 26 -2.39 19.55 -25.55
N GLY A 27 -3.54 19.17 -24.97
CA GLY A 27 -3.58 18.59 -23.64
C GLY A 27 -2.53 17.48 -23.67
N ALA A 28 -1.45 17.65 -22.93
CA ALA A 28 -0.52 16.56 -22.67
C ALA A 28 -1.36 15.44 -22.06
N ALA A 29 -1.75 14.46 -22.87
CA ALA A 29 -2.31 13.22 -22.37
C ALA A 29 -1.23 12.66 -21.45
N HIS A 30 -1.46 12.74 -20.15
CA HIS A 30 -0.61 12.06 -19.19
C HIS A 30 -0.65 10.58 -19.60
N ALA A 31 0.48 10.03 -20.05
CA ALA A 31 0.57 8.61 -20.29
C ALA A 31 0.22 7.89 -18.97
N ASP A 32 -0.71 6.95 -19.01
CA ASP A 32 -1.05 6.15 -17.84
C ASP A 32 0.18 5.36 -17.42
N GLN A 33 0.39 5.22 -16.13
CA GLN A 33 1.55 4.52 -15.58
C GLN A 33 1.70 3.10 -16.12
N LEU A 34 0.62 2.47 -16.58
CA LEU A 34 0.69 1.16 -17.23
C LEU A 34 1.57 1.20 -18.48
N ASP A 35 1.43 2.24 -19.31
CA ASP A 35 2.25 2.40 -20.52
C ASP A 35 3.74 2.56 -20.17
N ASP A 36 4.04 3.32 -19.12
CA ASP A 36 5.41 3.50 -18.65
C ASP A 36 6.02 2.19 -18.15
N ILE A 37 5.27 1.39 -17.38
CA ILE A 37 5.67 0.06 -16.90
C ILE A 37 5.94 -0.88 -18.10
N MET A 38 5.01 -0.95 -19.04
CA MET A 38 5.12 -1.82 -20.21
C MET A 38 6.29 -1.42 -21.12
N LYS A 39 6.49 -0.13 -21.36
CA LYS A 39 7.61 0.41 -22.13
C LYS A 39 8.97 0.16 -21.45
N ALA A 40 9.03 0.32 -20.14
CA ALA A 40 10.24 0.04 -19.36
C ALA A 40 10.54 -1.47 -19.23
N GLY A 41 9.56 -2.35 -19.49
CA GLY A 41 9.66 -3.79 -19.27
C GLY A 41 9.91 -4.17 -17.80
N LYS A 42 9.52 -3.29 -16.85
CA LYS A 42 9.84 -3.41 -15.44
C LYS A 42 8.71 -2.89 -14.56
N LEU A 43 8.40 -3.62 -13.49
CA LEU A 43 7.44 -3.24 -12.45
C LEU A 43 8.16 -3.04 -11.12
N ARG A 44 8.17 -1.81 -10.59
CA ARG A 44 8.74 -1.47 -9.28
C ARG A 44 7.67 -1.64 -8.20
N VAL A 45 7.85 -2.63 -7.33
CA VAL A 45 6.88 -2.95 -6.28
C VAL A 45 7.47 -2.65 -4.92
N ALA A 46 6.85 -1.73 -4.16
CA ALA A 46 7.23 -1.50 -2.78
C ALA A 46 6.71 -2.62 -1.88
N ILE A 47 7.63 -3.31 -1.19
CA ILE A 47 7.34 -4.44 -0.30
C ILE A 47 8.10 -4.25 1.02
N ASP A 48 7.41 -4.37 2.14
CA ASP A 48 8.04 -4.41 3.47
C ASP A 48 8.51 -5.84 3.74
N LEU A 49 9.84 -6.02 3.81
CA LEU A 49 10.47 -7.32 4.06
C LEU A 49 10.69 -7.61 5.56
N GLY A 50 10.10 -6.81 6.43
CA GLY A 50 10.11 -6.99 7.89
C GLY A 50 8.78 -7.50 8.48
N VAL A 51 7.83 -7.93 7.63
CA VAL A 51 6.47 -8.34 8.02
C VAL A 51 6.20 -9.79 7.63
N PRO A 52 6.84 -10.78 8.28
CA PRO A 52 6.57 -12.19 8.00
C PRO A 52 5.12 -12.57 8.35
N PRO A 53 4.47 -13.46 7.61
CA PRO A 53 4.94 -14.14 6.40
C PRO A 53 4.57 -13.40 5.10
N TYR A 54 4.13 -12.13 5.16
CA TYR A 54 3.77 -11.31 4.00
C TYR A 54 5.00 -10.95 3.16
N GLY A 55 5.98 -10.28 3.78
CA GLY A 55 7.28 -9.98 3.21
C GLY A 55 8.39 -10.28 4.20
N MET A 56 9.38 -11.04 3.78
CA MET A 56 10.53 -11.42 4.60
C MET A 56 11.73 -11.79 3.71
N LYS A 57 12.84 -12.12 4.34
CA LYS A 57 14.01 -12.73 3.67
C LYS A 57 14.16 -14.16 4.11
N ASP A 58 14.49 -15.03 3.17
CA ASP A 58 14.87 -16.42 3.46
C ASP A 58 16.28 -16.51 4.08
N ALA A 59 16.73 -17.74 4.35
CA ALA A 59 18.07 -17.99 4.92
C ALA A 59 19.23 -17.53 4.01
N ALA A 60 18.99 -17.42 2.70
CA ALA A 60 19.94 -16.91 1.72
C ALA A 60 19.77 -15.38 1.48
N LEU A 61 18.99 -14.70 2.32
CA LEU A 61 18.65 -13.28 2.25
C LEU A 61 17.84 -12.87 1.01
N ASN A 62 17.26 -13.81 0.26
CA ASN A 62 16.40 -13.51 -0.85
C ASN A 62 15.00 -13.08 -0.35
N PRO A 63 14.37 -12.10 -1.00
CA PRO A 63 13.00 -11.73 -0.70
C PRO A 63 12.04 -12.90 -0.94
N THR A 64 11.14 -13.17 0.03
CA THR A 64 10.10 -14.19 -0.03
C THR A 64 8.90 -13.75 0.82
N GLY A 65 7.80 -14.50 0.77
CA GLY A 65 6.56 -14.18 1.48
C GLY A 65 5.37 -14.03 0.53
N SER A 66 4.16 -14.02 1.09
CA SER A 66 2.94 -14.00 0.27
C SER A 66 2.83 -12.75 -0.63
N ASP A 67 3.26 -11.58 -0.15
CA ASP A 67 3.27 -10.35 -0.96
C ASP A 67 4.34 -10.40 -2.06
N VAL A 68 5.50 -11.00 -1.76
CA VAL A 68 6.58 -11.17 -2.74
C VAL A 68 6.15 -12.12 -3.86
N GLU A 69 5.54 -13.26 -3.51
CA GLU A 69 5.05 -14.22 -4.53
C GLU A 69 3.88 -13.65 -5.32
N THR A 70 3.00 -12.88 -4.69
CA THR A 70 1.93 -12.14 -5.39
C THR A 70 2.53 -11.15 -6.38
N ALA A 71 3.58 -10.42 -6.01
CA ALA A 71 4.26 -9.49 -6.91
C ALA A 71 4.96 -10.22 -8.07
N ARG A 72 5.57 -11.38 -7.82
CA ARG A 72 6.17 -12.22 -8.87
C ARG A 72 5.13 -12.73 -9.87
N LEU A 73 4.00 -13.21 -9.35
CA LEU A 73 2.89 -13.69 -10.18
C LEU A 73 2.31 -12.55 -11.04
N LEU A 74 2.17 -11.34 -10.45
CA LEU A 74 1.70 -10.16 -11.19
C LEU A 74 2.69 -9.75 -12.30
N ALA A 75 3.96 -9.61 -11.99
CA ALA A 75 4.99 -9.22 -12.96
C ALA A 75 5.06 -10.22 -14.12
N LYS A 76 5.00 -11.53 -13.82
CA LYS A 76 4.89 -12.60 -14.82
C LYS A 76 3.64 -12.44 -15.69
N GLY A 77 2.49 -12.14 -15.08
CA GLY A 77 1.22 -11.95 -15.79
C GLY A 77 1.20 -10.69 -16.68
N LEU A 78 2.03 -9.69 -16.36
CA LEU A 78 2.24 -8.50 -17.19
C LEU A 78 3.35 -8.68 -18.24
N GLY A 79 4.15 -9.73 -18.16
CA GLY A 79 5.29 -9.96 -19.06
C GLY A 79 6.46 -9.00 -18.78
N VAL A 80 6.64 -8.52 -17.56
CA VAL A 80 7.67 -7.56 -17.17
C VAL A 80 8.57 -8.13 -16.03
N THR A 81 9.74 -7.52 -15.85
CA THR A 81 10.66 -7.87 -14.76
C THR A 81 10.21 -7.22 -13.45
N LEU A 82 10.17 -8.00 -12.35
CA LEU A 82 9.92 -7.48 -11.01
C LEU A 82 11.17 -6.80 -10.45
N GLU A 83 11.01 -5.56 -9.98
CA GLU A 83 11.98 -4.89 -9.12
C GLU A 83 11.34 -4.64 -7.74
N ILE A 84 11.86 -5.29 -6.70
CA ILE A 84 11.39 -5.06 -5.34
C ILE A 84 12.07 -3.79 -4.79
N VAL A 85 11.25 -2.84 -4.34
CA VAL A 85 11.68 -1.62 -3.65
C VAL A 85 11.40 -1.82 -2.16
N PRO A 86 12.42 -2.08 -1.32
CA PRO A 86 12.20 -2.24 0.11
C PRO A 86 11.58 -1.00 0.73
N THR A 87 10.55 -1.21 1.57
CA THR A 87 9.81 -0.13 2.23
C THR A 87 9.53 -0.45 3.69
N THR A 88 8.91 0.47 4.41
CA THR A 88 8.32 0.28 5.75
C THR A 88 6.86 0.71 5.76
N GLY A 89 6.13 0.38 6.82
CA GLY A 89 4.73 0.74 6.97
C GLY A 89 4.42 2.21 6.66
N ALA A 90 5.26 3.13 7.17
CA ALA A 90 5.10 4.57 6.99
C ALA A 90 5.42 5.06 5.56
N ASN A 91 6.32 4.38 4.85
CA ASN A 91 6.81 4.81 3.55
C ASN A 91 5.98 4.32 2.35
N ARG A 92 5.04 3.40 2.54
CA ARG A 92 4.23 2.81 1.46
C ARG A 92 3.52 3.86 0.60
N VAL A 93 2.75 4.77 1.22
CA VAL A 93 2.04 5.84 0.51
C VAL A 93 3.02 6.87 -0.09
N PRO A 94 4.01 7.40 0.65
CA PRO A 94 5.01 8.30 0.09
C PRO A 94 5.74 7.74 -1.14
N PHE A 95 6.06 6.44 -1.18
CA PHE A 95 6.76 5.83 -2.32
C PHE A 95 5.92 5.82 -3.60
N LEU A 96 4.60 5.67 -3.48
CA LEU A 96 3.69 5.84 -4.61
C LEU A 96 3.65 7.30 -5.08
N GLN A 97 3.43 8.22 -4.15
CA GLN A 97 3.26 9.64 -4.46
C GLN A 97 4.51 10.27 -5.10
N THR A 98 5.69 9.83 -4.70
CA THR A 98 6.98 10.31 -5.25
C THR A 98 7.46 9.53 -6.47
N GLY A 99 6.72 8.51 -6.91
CA GLY A 99 7.12 7.66 -8.04
C GLY A 99 8.35 6.78 -7.76
N LYS A 100 8.72 6.56 -6.50
CA LYS A 100 9.80 5.64 -6.12
C LYS A 100 9.40 4.19 -6.37
N ALA A 101 8.11 3.87 -6.27
CA ALA A 101 7.52 2.60 -6.67
C ALA A 101 6.32 2.84 -7.60
N ASP A 102 6.02 1.88 -8.45
CA ASP A 102 4.88 1.92 -9.34
C ASP A 102 3.61 1.50 -8.60
N ILE A 103 3.72 0.45 -7.80
CA ILE A 103 2.66 -0.08 -6.96
C ILE A 103 3.19 -0.50 -5.59
N VAL A 104 2.28 -0.73 -4.66
CA VAL A 104 2.56 -1.31 -3.33
C VAL A 104 1.82 -2.63 -3.19
N ILE A 105 2.55 -3.72 -2.94
CA ILE A 105 2.04 -5.01 -2.46
C ILE A 105 2.78 -5.29 -1.15
N SER A 106 2.18 -4.89 -0.02
CA SER A 106 2.90 -4.88 1.27
C SER A 106 1.92 -4.87 2.43
N SER A 107 1.11 -5.93 2.58
CA SER A 107 0.02 -6.01 3.55
C SER A 107 -0.78 -4.68 3.63
N MET A 108 -1.04 -4.08 2.46
CA MET A 108 -1.55 -2.72 2.34
C MET A 108 -3.07 -2.70 2.53
N SER A 109 -3.50 -2.39 3.76
CA SER A 109 -4.92 -2.27 4.11
C SER A 109 -5.58 -1.11 3.37
N VAL A 110 -6.77 -1.35 2.83
CA VAL A 110 -7.65 -0.32 2.28
C VAL A 110 -8.26 0.46 3.44
N THR A 111 -8.04 1.78 3.47
CA THR A 111 -8.68 2.67 4.45
C THR A 111 -9.19 3.94 3.78
N PRO A 112 -10.26 4.58 4.33
CA PRO A 112 -10.77 5.85 3.77
C PRO A 112 -9.71 6.95 3.72
N GLU A 113 -8.80 7.01 4.68
CA GLU A 113 -7.73 8.01 4.72
C GLU A 113 -6.74 7.81 3.58
N ARG A 114 -6.33 6.55 3.30
CA ARG A 114 -5.44 6.22 2.19
C ARG A 114 -6.12 6.42 0.84
N GLN A 115 -7.42 6.07 0.72
CA GLN A 115 -8.20 6.28 -0.49
C GLN A 115 -8.34 7.75 -0.91
N LYS A 116 -8.13 8.70 -0.01
CA LYS A 116 -8.07 10.13 -0.36
C LYS A 116 -6.85 10.48 -1.21
N VAL A 117 -5.74 9.77 -1.04
CA VAL A 117 -4.42 10.15 -1.60
C VAL A 117 -3.82 9.13 -2.56
N ILE A 118 -4.30 7.88 -2.56
CA ILE A 118 -3.92 6.80 -3.50
C ILE A 118 -5.17 6.04 -3.93
N ASP A 119 -5.03 5.23 -4.99
CA ASP A 119 -6.04 4.27 -5.40
C ASP A 119 -5.65 2.85 -5.00
N PHE A 120 -6.62 1.95 -5.07
CA PHE A 120 -6.47 0.55 -4.73
C PHE A 120 -7.10 -0.32 -5.82
N SER A 121 -6.50 -1.48 -6.03
CA SER A 121 -7.15 -2.56 -6.77
C SER A 121 -8.30 -3.18 -5.99
N THR A 122 -9.03 -4.09 -6.63
CA THR A 122 -9.82 -5.12 -5.95
C THR A 122 -8.96 -5.79 -4.85
N PRO A 123 -9.51 -6.05 -3.65
CA PRO A 123 -8.78 -6.74 -2.59
C PRO A 123 -8.34 -8.15 -2.99
N TYR A 124 -7.10 -8.51 -2.65
CA TYR A 124 -6.52 -9.83 -2.94
C TYR A 124 -6.31 -10.71 -1.69
N ALA A 125 -6.35 -10.12 -0.50
CA ALA A 125 -6.19 -10.81 0.78
C ALA A 125 -6.85 -10.01 1.91
N ALA A 126 -6.74 -10.50 3.14
CA ALA A 126 -7.18 -9.80 4.34
C ALA A 126 -6.20 -10.02 5.50
N ILE A 127 -6.22 -9.10 6.48
CA ILE A 127 -5.39 -9.15 7.68
C ILE A 127 -6.17 -8.69 8.90
N LEU A 128 -6.02 -9.39 10.02
CA LEU A 128 -6.56 -8.94 11.31
C LEU A 128 -5.61 -7.95 11.96
N ALA A 129 -6.14 -6.84 12.45
CA ALA A 129 -5.51 -6.00 13.44
C ALA A 129 -5.92 -6.48 14.83
N VAL A 130 -4.96 -6.85 15.66
CA VAL A 130 -5.21 -7.39 16.99
C VAL A 130 -4.37 -6.69 18.05
N VAL A 131 -4.79 -6.76 19.29
CA VAL A 131 -3.92 -6.57 20.44
C VAL A 131 -3.45 -7.95 20.90
N GLY A 132 -2.14 -8.14 20.93
CA GLY A 132 -1.49 -9.34 21.43
C GLY A 132 -0.76 -9.08 22.75
N ALA A 133 -0.71 -10.10 23.60
CA ALA A 133 0.00 -10.09 24.87
C ALA A 133 0.33 -11.53 25.32
N PRO A 134 1.18 -11.72 26.34
CA PRO A 134 1.42 -13.02 26.94
C PRO A 134 0.13 -13.71 27.37
N ARG A 135 0.12 -15.06 27.28
CA ARG A 135 -1.07 -15.89 27.55
C ARG A 135 -1.68 -15.64 28.92
N ASP A 136 -0.87 -15.46 29.95
CA ASP A 136 -1.28 -15.23 31.34
C ASP A 136 -1.83 -13.82 31.60
N MET A 137 -1.54 -12.86 30.70
CA MET A 137 -2.06 -11.49 30.82
C MET A 137 -3.53 -11.45 30.41
N LYS A 138 -4.41 -11.03 31.29
CA LYS A 138 -5.84 -10.88 31.04
C LYS A 138 -6.12 -9.54 30.37
N LEU A 139 -6.44 -9.57 29.07
CA LEU A 139 -6.91 -8.44 28.27
C LEU A 139 -8.08 -8.93 27.43
N THR A 140 -9.23 -8.33 27.59
CA THR A 140 -10.47 -8.71 26.87
C THR A 140 -11.00 -7.58 26.00
N SER A 141 -10.58 -6.35 26.29
CA SER A 141 -11.05 -5.14 25.61
C SER A 141 -10.00 -4.03 25.65
N ALA A 142 -10.28 -2.96 24.93
CA ALA A 142 -9.44 -1.75 24.96
C ALA A 142 -9.35 -1.10 26.35
N ALA A 143 -10.40 -1.21 27.18
CA ALA A 143 -10.41 -0.65 28.52
C ALA A 143 -9.28 -1.24 29.41
N ASP A 144 -8.92 -2.51 29.17
CA ASP A 144 -7.86 -3.19 29.92
C ASP A 144 -6.45 -2.65 29.59
N LEU A 145 -6.31 -1.76 28.61
CA LEU A 145 -5.05 -1.08 28.27
C LEU A 145 -4.77 0.15 29.14
N SER A 146 -5.69 0.55 30.04
CA SER A 146 -5.50 1.67 30.97
C SER A 146 -4.19 1.52 31.73
N SER A 147 -3.40 2.60 31.76
CA SER A 147 -2.07 2.70 32.41
C SER A 147 -1.02 1.69 31.89
N LYS A 148 -1.25 1.02 30.76
CA LYS A 148 -0.32 0.04 30.19
C LYS A 148 0.50 0.64 29.06
N LYS A 149 1.69 0.04 28.83
CA LYS A 149 2.54 0.31 27.68
C LYS A 149 2.15 -0.64 26.55
N VAL A 150 1.82 -0.09 25.39
CA VAL A 150 1.44 -0.85 24.20
C VAL A 150 2.36 -0.47 23.05
N ILE A 151 3.04 -1.44 22.46
CA ILE A 151 3.86 -1.22 21.28
C ILE A 151 2.95 -1.16 20.05
N ALA A 152 3.28 -0.30 19.09
CA ALA A 152 2.67 -0.24 17.76
C ALA A 152 3.71 0.14 16.70
N THR A 153 3.52 -0.30 15.47
CA THR A 153 4.36 0.10 14.34
C THR A 153 3.73 1.28 13.61
N ARG A 154 4.47 2.38 13.53
CA ARG A 154 4.04 3.65 12.93
C ARG A 154 3.57 3.46 11.47
N GLY A 155 2.47 4.16 11.11
CA GLY A 155 1.95 4.14 9.74
C GLY A 155 1.19 2.86 9.36
N THR A 156 0.96 1.94 10.32
CA THR A 156 0.13 0.75 10.14
C THR A 156 -1.33 1.03 10.55
N THR A 157 -2.25 0.19 10.08
CA THR A 157 -3.63 0.20 10.57
C THR A 157 -3.74 -0.25 12.02
N ASN A 158 -2.79 -1.06 12.50
CA ASN A 158 -2.73 -1.48 13.90
C ASN A 158 -2.52 -0.27 14.82
N ASP A 159 -1.58 0.63 14.49
CA ASP A 159 -1.36 1.88 15.23
C ASP A 159 -2.58 2.80 15.16
N THR A 160 -3.16 2.95 13.97
CA THR A 160 -4.34 3.82 13.78
C THR A 160 -5.55 3.32 14.58
N GLU A 161 -5.85 2.03 14.53
CA GLU A 161 -6.98 1.44 15.26
C GLU A 161 -6.72 1.46 16.78
N LEU A 162 -5.50 1.10 17.22
CA LEU A 162 -5.12 1.24 18.63
C LEU A 162 -5.32 2.67 19.13
N THR A 163 -4.85 3.67 18.38
CA THR A 163 -4.95 5.09 18.78
C THR A 163 -6.41 5.55 18.95
N LYS A 164 -7.34 4.98 18.16
CA LYS A 164 -8.78 5.32 18.27
C LYS A 164 -9.44 4.76 19.52
N ILE A 165 -8.99 3.58 19.98
CA ILE A 165 -9.69 2.83 21.05
C ILE A 165 -8.95 2.84 22.38
N ALA A 166 -7.66 3.15 22.41
CA ALA A 166 -6.85 3.14 23.63
C ALA A 166 -7.36 4.19 24.64
N PRO A 167 -7.42 3.84 25.93
CA PRO A 167 -7.64 4.81 27.01
C PRO A 167 -6.60 5.95 26.96
N LYS A 168 -6.98 7.14 27.45
CA LYS A 168 -6.11 8.33 27.41
C LYS A 168 -4.82 8.17 28.22
N ASP A 169 -4.83 7.32 29.23
CA ASP A 169 -3.69 7.01 30.09
C ASP A 169 -2.85 5.83 29.62
N ALA A 170 -3.25 5.16 28.52
CA ALA A 170 -2.43 4.15 27.87
C ALA A 170 -1.22 4.81 27.17
N GLN A 171 -0.04 4.20 27.34
CA GLN A 171 1.20 4.70 26.74
C GLN A 171 1.49 3.93 25.44
N ILE A 172 1.24 4.55 24.29
CA ILE A 172 1.55 3.93 22.99
C ILE A 172 3.00 4.23 22.62
N ILE A 173 3.84 3.19 22.58
CA ILE A 173 5.25 3.24 22.17
C ILE A 173 5.32 2.86 20.70
N ARG A 174 5.78 3.79 19.84
CA ARG A 174 5.81 3.62 18.41
C ARG A 174 7.21 3.44 17.87
N PHE A 175 7.41 2.37 17.11
CA PHE A 175 8.62 2.13 16.29
C PHE A 175 8.32 2.32 14.82
N ASP A 176 9.36 2.52 14.02
CA ASP A 176 9.21 2.90 12.61
C ASP A 176 9.02 1.68 11.68
N ASP A 177 9.31 0.46 12.17
CA ASP A 177 9.15 -0.79 11.44
C ASP A 177 8.77 -1.95 12.37
N ASP A 178 8.23 -3.02 11.78
CA ASP A 178 7.78 -4.20 12.54
C ASP A 178 8.93 -5.02 13.12
N ALA A 179 10.10 -5.05 12.48
CA ALA A 179 11.27 -5.78 12.99
C ALA A 179 11.76 -5.17 14.30
N THR A 180 11.81 -3.83 14.37
CA THR A 180 12.16 -3.10 15.60
C THR A 180 11.07 -3.26 16.67
N SER A 181 9.79 -3.22 16.29
CA SER A 181 8.66 -3.46 17.19
C SER A 181 8.71 -4.86 17.81
N ILE A 182 8.97 -5.90 17.01
CA ILE A 182 9.14 -7.28 17.46
C ILE A 182 10.34 -7.37 18.45
N THR A 183 11.47 -6.75 18.10
CA THR A 183 12.65 -6.72 18.96
C THR A 183 12.36 -6.07 20.31
N ALA A 184 11.58 -4.99 20.33
CA ALA A 184 11.17 -4.31 21.57
C ALA A 184 10.31 -5.21 22.47
N VAL A 185 9.38 -6.00 21.89
CA VAL A 185 8.60 -7.00 22.65
C VAL A 185 9.50 -8.11 23.18
N VAL A 186 10.37 -8.66 22.34
CA VAL A 186 11.31 -9.73 22.70
C VAL A 186 12.21 -9.31 23.84
N SER A 187 12.74 -8.07 23.81
CA SER A 187 13.61 -7.51 24.85
C SER A 187 12.88 -7.04 26.11
N GLY A 188 11.53 -7.08 26.14
CA GLY A 188 10.73 -6.72 27.31
C GLY A 188 10.54 -5.22 27.54
N GLN A 189 10.65 -4.38 26.50
CA GLN A 189 10.32 -2.96 26.62
C GLN A 189 8.81 -2.74 26.94
N ALA A 190 7.96 -3.58 26.37
CA ALA A 190 6.57 -3.77 26.75
C ALA A 190 6.09 -5.16 26.30
N ASP A 191 5.06 -5.69 26.94
CA ASP A 191 4.53 -7.02 26.67
C ASP A 191 3.24 -7.00 25.85
N ILE A 192 2.71 -5.83 25.53
CA ILE A 192 1.49 -5.67 24.71
C ILE A 192 1.87 -5.08 23.36
N PHE A 193 1.38 -5.70 22.30
CA PHE A 193 1.68 -5.28 20.91
C PHE A 193 0.40 -5.22 20.06
N ALA A 194 0.10 -4.05 19.52
CA ALA A 194 -0.93 -3.87 18.52
C ALA A 194 -0.37 -4.23 17.13
N THR A 195 -0.77 -5.38 16.59
CA THR A 195 -0.13 -6.01 15.44
C THR A 195 -1.08 -6.95 14.68
N ALA A 196 -0.53 -7.83 13.83
CA ALA A 196 -1.22 -8.94 13.21
C ALA A 196 -0.87 -10.26 13.92
N PRO A 197 -1.77 -11.27 13.93
CA PRO A 197 -1.51 -12.57 14.58
C PRO A 197 -0.23 -13.27 14.11
N ALA A 198 0.15 -13.07 12.84
CA ALA A 198 1.36 -13.66 12.28
C ALA A 198 2.64 -13.15 12.98
N LEU A 199 2.69 -11.87 13.36
CA LEU A 199 3.84 -11.28 14.04
C LEU A 199 3.97 -11.77 15.49
N LEU A 200 2.85 -12.11 16.14
CA LEU A 200 2.88 -12.77 17.46
C LEU A 200 3.53 -14.15 17.38
N ARG A 201 3.25 -14.91 16.30
CA ARG A 201 3.95 -16.19 16.06
C ARG A 201 5.45 -15.96 15.87
N THR A 202 5.86 -14.96 15.11
CA THR A 202 7.29 -14.60 14.93
C THR A 202 7.95 -14.25 16.26
N ILE A 203 7.26 -13.56 17.17
CA ILE A 203 7.78 -13.29 18.52
C ILE A 203 7.97 -14.61 19.28
N ASN A 204 6.99 -15.52 19.24
CA ASN A 204 7.06 -16.80 19.93
C ASN A 204 8.18 -17.71 19.38
N GLU A 205 8.45 -17.65 18.08
CA GLU A 205 9.59 -18.35 17.46
C GLU A 205 10.94 -17.82 17.98
N LYS A 206 11.06 -16.50 18.13
CA LYS A 206 12.29 -15.82 18.62
C LYS A 206 12.45 -15.91 20.16
N ALA A 207 11.34 -15.90 20.89
CA ALA A 207 11.29 -15.89 22.34
C ALA A 207 10.11 -16.75 22.84
N PRO A 208 10.26 -18.11 22.82
CA PRO A 208 9.17 -19.03 23.18
C PRO A 208 8.58 -18.81 24.56
N ALA A 209 9.36 -18.29 25.50
CA ALA A 209 8.91 -17.98 26.88
C ALA A 209 7.88 -16.84 26.92
N LYS A 210 7.78 -15.98 25.89
CA LYS A 210 6.80 -14.89 25.83
C LYS A 210 5.37 -15.39 25.67
N GLN A 211 5.15 -16.51 24.99
CA GLN A 211 3.84 -17.14 24.76
C GLN A 211 2.75 -16.14 24.32
N MET A 212 3.11 -15.29 23.37
CA MET A 212 2.21 -14.25 22.86
C MET A 212 1.00 -14.85 22.15
N GLU A 213 -0.18 -14.32 22.43
CA GLU A 213 -1.42 -14.67 21.75
C GLU A 213 -2.27 -13.44 21.46
N SER A 214 -3.20 -13.56 20.50
CA SER A 214 -4.20 -12.51 20.26
C SER A 214 -5.19 -12.44 21.41
N LYS A 215 -5.33 -11.27 22.00
CA LYS A 215 -6.26 -11.03 23.13
C LYS A 215 -7.63 -10.58 22.64
N PHE A 216 -7.65 -9.60 21.74
CA PHE A 216 -8.88 -9.19 21.07
C PHE A 216 -8.57 -8.62 19.67
N VAL A 217 -9.57 -8.72 18.80
CA VAL A 217 -9.51 -8.18 17.44
C VAL A 217 -9.97 -6.72 17.45
N MET A 218 -9.16 -5.84 16.88
CA MET A 218 -9.54 -4.45 16.65
C MET A 218 -10.29 -4.28 15.32
N ARG A 219 -9.82 -4.96 14.26
CA ARG A 219 -10.40 -4.84 12.93
C ARG A 219 -9.95 -5.97 11.98
N LEU A 220 -10.82 -6.34 11.04
CA LEU A 220 -10.45 -7.05 9.82
C LEU A 220 -10.22 -6.01 8.70
N ASN A 221 -9.06 -6.02 8.07
CA ASN A 221 -8.71 -5.13 6.99
C ASN A 221 -8.56 -5.91 5.68
N MET A 222 -9.17 -5.42 4.60
CA MET A 222 -8.91 -5.91 3.26
C MET A 222 -7.58 -5.39 2.76
N LEU A 223 -6.77 -6.27 2.16
CA LEU A 223 -5.50 -5.95 1.53
C LEU A 223 -5.69 -5.80 0.03
N ALA A 224 -5.18 -4.70 -0.53
CA ALA A 224 -5.24 -4.45 -1.96
C ALA A 224 -3.91 -3.89 -2.47
N ILE A 225 -3.71 -3.96 -3.78
CA ILE A 225 -2.56 -3.35 -4.44
C ILE A 225 -2.78 -1.84 -4.45
N GLY A 226 -1.86 -1.10 -3.84
CA GLY A 226 -1.89 0.36 -3.87
C GLY A 226 -1.24 0.91 -5.13
N LEU A 227 -1.81 1.96 -5.72
CA LEU A 227 -1.28 2.68 -6.88
C LEU A 227 -1.54 4.18 -6.76
N ARG A 228 -0.88 4.99 -7.57
CA ARG A 228 -1.14 6.44 -7.60
C ARG A 228 -2.58 6.73 -8.01
N LYS A 229 -3.05 7.93 -7.69
CA LYS A 229 -4.33 8.46 -8.18
C LYS A 229 -4.27 8.72 -9.69
N ASN A 230 -5.45 8.61 -10.32
CA ASN A 230 -5.67 8.97 -11.71
C ASN A 230 -4.87 8.11 -12.71
N GLU A 231 -4.72 6.81 -12.41
CA GLU A 231 -4.08 5.81 -13.27
C GLU A 231 -5.14 4.73 -13.67
N PRO A 232 -6.17 5.09 -14.45
CA PRO A 232 -7.32 4.21 -14.67
C PRO A 232 -6.96 2.94 -15.42
N ALA A 233 -6.07 2.99 -16.42
CA ALA A 233 -5.68 1.81 -17.17
C ALA A 233 -4.88 0.82 -16.31
N LEU A 234 -3.96 1.33 -15.47
CA LEU A 234 -3.25 0.49 -14.49
C LEU A 234 -4.22 -0.13 -13.50
N LYS A 235 -5.15 0.68 -12.95
CA LYS A 235 -6.15 0.18 -11.99
C LYS A 235 -7.01 -0.93 -12.59
N ASP A 236 -7.56 -0.74 -13.77
CA ASP A 236 -8.38 -1.74 -14.46
C ASP A 236 -7.59 -3.02 -14.77
N LYS A 237 -6.33 -2.89 -15.16
CA LYS A 237 -5.43 -4.02 -15.38
C LYS A 237 -5.21 -4.82 -14.09
N LEU A 238 -4.95 -4.14 -12.97
CA LEU A 238 -4.77 -4.77 -11.65
C LEU A 238 -6.06 -5.43 -11.16
N ASP A 239 -7.20 -4.77 -11.29
CA ASP A 239 -8.50 -5.30 -10.89
C ASP A 239 -8.85 -6.58 -11.64
N ASN A 240 -8.66 -6.57 -12.96
CA ASN A 240 -8.90 -7.75 -13.80
C ASN A 240 -7.94 -8.89 -13.45
N TRP A 241 -6.67 -8.57 -13.20
CA TRP A 241 -5.68 -9.55 -12.79
C TRP A 241 -6.02 -10.18 -11.44
N VAL A 242 -6.39 -9.36 -10.43
CA VAL A 242 -6.79 -9.87 -9.10
C VAL A 242 -8.00 -10.79 -9.22
N ARG A 243 -9.06 -10.35 -9.91
CA ARG A 243 -10.28 -11.18 -10.10
C ARG A 243 -9.97 -12.51 -10.79
N ALA A 244 -9.15 -12.49 -11.83
CA ALA A 244 -8.76 -13.71 -12.54
C ALA A 244 -8.00 -14.69 -11.62
N ASN A 245 -7.05 -14.18 -10.81
CA ASN A 245 -6.21 -15.02 -9.94
C ASN A 245 -6.91 -15.44 -8.64
N LEU A 246 -7.93 -14.73 -8.18
CA LEU A 246 -8.86 -15.22 -7.15
C LEU A 246 -9.70 -16.37 -7.71
N LYS A 247 -10.26 -16.21 -8.91
CA LYS A 247 -11.09 -17.23 -9.56
C LYS A 247 -10.31 -18.51 -9.91
N SER A 248 -9.07 -18.41 -10.35
CA SER A 248 -8.21 -19.56 -10.63
C SER A 248 -7.68 -20.25 -9.37
N GLY A 249 -7.72 -19.58 -8.21
CA GLY A 249 -7.18 -20.07 -6.94
C GLY A 249 -5.70 -19.83 -6.73
N GLU A 250 -4.99 -19.19 -7.67
CA GLU A 250 -3.55 -18.90 -7.55
C GLU A 250 -3.24 -18.04 -6.32
N LEU A 251 -4.02 -16.98 -6.08
CA LEU A 251 -3.84 -16.14 -4.88
C LEU A 251 -4.13 -16.91 -3.59
N ASN A 252 -5.12 -17.83 -3.58
CA ASN A 252 -5.37 -18.69 -2.44
C ASN A 252 -4.21 -19.68 -2.20
N THR A 253 -3.64 -20.24 -3.26
CA THR A 253 -2.49 -21.14 -3.17
C THR A 253 -1.29 -20.43 -2.53
N ILE A 254 -0.97 -19.23 -3.00
CA ILE A 254 0.10 -18.40 -2.40
C ILE A 254 -0.23 -18.10 -0.94
N TYR A 255 -1.43 -17.62 -0.64
CA TYR A 255 -1.82 -17.29 0.73
C TYR A 255 -1.70 -18.50 1.66
N LYS A 256 -2.25 -19.66 1.26
CA LYS A 256 -2.20 -20.90 2.03
C LYS A 256 -0.77 -21.38 2.28
N GLN A 257 0.11 -21.26 1.30
CA GLN A 257 1.52 -21.63 1.43
C GLN A 257 2.21 -20.91 2.60
N PHE A 258 1.95 -19.61 2.76
CA PHE A 258 2.63 -18.79 3.77
C PHE A 258 1.86 -18.66 5.08
N HIS A 259 0.53 -18.70 5.04
CA HIS A 259 -0.31 -18.48 6.22
C HIS A 259 -0.86 -19.77 6.84
N GLY A 260 -0.78 -20.91 6.10
CA GLY A 260 -1.26 -22.21 6.56
C GLY A 260 -2.80 -22.37 6.54
N VAL A 261 -3.51 -21.36 6.05
CA VAL A 261 -4.98 -21.34 5.96
C VAL A 261 -5.42 -20.75 4.62
N ASP A 262 -6.65 -21.05 4.20
CA ASP A 262 -7.22 -20.47 3.00
C ASP A 262 -7.53 -18.97 3.19
N LEU A 263 -7.64 -18.23 2.07
CA LEU A 263 -8.09 -16.83 2.08
C LEU A 263 -9.47 -16.71 2.76
N PRO A 264 -9.68 -15.68 3.58
CA PRO A 264 -11.00 -15.39 4.14
C PRO A 264 -12.07 -15.21 3.04
N GLN A 265 -13.28 -15.74 3.29
CA GLN A 265 -14.38 -15.67 2.32
C GLN A 265 -14.78 -14.24 1.92
N GLU A 266 -14.54 -13.28 2.80
CA GLU A 266 -14.78 -11.85 2.58
C GLU A 266 -14.00 -11.31 1.39
N VAL A 267 -12.80 -11.83 1.13
CA VAL A 267 -11.95 -11.44 -0.01
C VAL A 267 -12.65 -11.77 -1.33
N GLY A 268 -13.23 -12.97 -1.44
CA GLY A 268 -13.98 -13.38 -2.64
C GLY A 268 -15.23 -12.52 -2.90
N LYS A 269 -15.92 -12.07 -1.83
CA LYS A 269 -17.10 -11.20 -1.94
C LYS A 269 -16.76 -9.77 -2.35
N ALA A 270 -15.58 -9.28 -1.97
CA ALA A 270 -15.12 -7.95 -2.32
C ALA A 270 -14.56 -7.86 -3.75
N GLY A 271 -14.31 -9.00 -4.40
CA GLY A 271 -13.76 -9.10 -5.75
C GLY A 271 -14.82 -9.36 -6.85
N GLY A 272 -16.09 -9.60 -6.47
CA GLY A 272 -17.21 -9.90 -7.37
C GLY A 272 -17.95 -8.68 -7.87
#